data_ab1eb7f1bc45272fc6a1682dcff0cf1c
#
_entry.id   ab1eb7f1bc45272fc6a1682dcff0cf1c
#
_cell.length_a   1.000
_cell.length_b   1.000
_cell.length_c   1.000
_cell.angle_alpha   90.00
_cell.angle_beta   90.00
_cell.angle_gamma   90.00
#
_symmetry.space_group_name_H-M   'P 1'
#
loop_
_entity.id
_entity.type
_entity.pdbx_description
1 polymer ?
#
loop_
_entity_poly.entity_id
_entity_poly.type
_entity_poly.pdbx_seq_one_letter_code
_entity_poly.pdbx_strand_id
1 'polypeptide(L)' 'MSKYEKLWLYLKTQTSQKITLTCDEIEKIAGVPLDHSFLTYKKELLGFGWRVQKISMKNKTFAFEKIEE' A
#
# COMPACT_ATOMS: atom_id res chain seq x y z
N MET A 1 8.33 -7.62 -12.13
CA MET A 1 7.42 -7.62 -10.98
C MET A 1 7.99 -6.72 -9.91
N SER A 2 7.12 -5.96 -9.22
CA SER A 2 7.61 -5.10 -8.16
C SER A 2 7.75 -5.89 -6.86
N LYS A 3 8.64 -5.43 -5.99
CA LYS A 3 8.84 -6.09 -4.72
C LYS A 3 7.66 -5.90 -3.75
N TYR A 4 6.74 -5.01 -4.10
CA TYR A 4 5.54 -4.76 -3.28
C TYR A 4 4.30 -5.43 -3.86
N GLU A 5 4.44 -6.30 -4.83
CA GLU A 5 3.29 -6.94 -5.46
C GLU A 5 2.39 -7.67 -4.47
N LYS A 6 2.98 -8.33 -3.47
CA LYS A 6 2.20 -9.03 -2.46
C LYS A 6 1.30 -8.08 -1.69
N LEU A 7 1.79 -6.87 -1.41
CA LEU A 7 0.98 -5.84 -0.75
C LEU A 7 -0.16 -5.39 -1.66
N TRP A 8 0.13 -5.17 -2.95
CA TRP A 8 -0.89 -4.74 -3.91
C TRP A 8 -1.99 -5.79 -4.02
N LEU A 9 -1.62 -7.07 -4.07
CA LEU A 9 -2.58 -8.17 -4.15
C LEU A 9 -3.41 -8.26 -2.87
N TYR A 10 -2.78 -8.04 -1.73
CA TYR A 10 -3.50 -8.02 -0.45
C TYR A 10 -4.60 -6.95 -0.47
N LEU A 11 -4.25 -5.73 -0.90
CA LEU A 11 -5.22 -4.65 -0.96
C LEU A 11 -6.33 -4.96 -1.95
N LYS A 12 -5.99 -5.55 -3.09
CA LYS A 12 -6.96 -5.90 -4.11
C LYS A 12 -8.04 -6.85 -3.59
N THR A 13 -7.68 -7.72 -2.64
CA THR A 13 -8.63 -8.69 -2.07
C THR A 13 -9.53 -8.10 -0.99
N GLN A 14 -9.25 -6.86 -0.55
CA GLN A 14 -10.03 -6.26 0.52
C GLN A 14 -11.33 -5.68 -0.02
N THR A 15 -12.40 -5.79 0.79
CA THR A 15 -13.70 -5.25 0.44
C THR A 15 -13.91 -3.84 0.99
N SER A 16 -13.06 -3.43 1.92
CA SER A 16 -13.13 -2.08 2.50
C SER A 16 -12.72 -1.03 1.49
N GLN A 17 -13.25 0.19 1.67
CA GLN A 17 -12.90 1.31 0.80
C GLN A 17 -11.64 2.02 1.23
N LYS A 18 -11.28 1.91 2.49
CA LYS A 18 -10.08 2.50 3.06
C LYS A 18 -9.42 1.54 4.02
N ILE A 19 -8.10 1.50 3.98
CA ILE A 19 -7.31 0.65 4.86
C ILE A 19 -6.11 1.46 5.32
N THR A 20 -5.86 1.45 6.62
CA THR A 20 -4.66 2.08 7.18
C THR A 20 -3.76 0.99 7.73
N LEU A 21 -2.51 0.98 7.29
CA LEU A 21 -1.52 -0.01 7.73
C LEU A 21 -0.31 0.70 8.31
N THR A 22 0.30 0.08 9.32
CA THR A 22 1.57 0.58 9.85
C THR A 22 2.70 0.10 8.96
N CYS A 23 3.88 0.72 9.11
CA CYS A 23 5.06 0.28 8.39
C CYS A 23 5.35 -1.20 8.64
N ASP A 24 5.23 -1.63 9.89
CA ASP A 24 5.48 -3.03 10.24
C ASP A 24 4.52 -3.97 9.55
N GLU A 25 3.25 -3.59 9.48
CA GLU A 25 2.25 -4.40 8.80
C GLU A 25 2.53 -4.49 7.31
N ILE A 26 2.93 -3.36 6.71
CA ILE A 26 3.26 -3.33 5.28
C ILE A 26 4.44 -4.25 4.99
N GLU A 27 5.47 -4.20 5.82
CA GLU A 27 6.65 -5.05 5.64
C GLU A 27 6.31 -6.52 5.80
N LYS A 28 5.43 -6.85 6.74
CA LYS A 28 4.98 -8.22 6.92
C LYS A 28 4.24 -8.74 5.70
N ILE A 29 3.33 -7.93 5.19
CA ILE A 29 2.50 -8.32 4.04
C ILE A 29 3.34 -8.41 2.77
N ALA A 30 4.18 -7.41 2.54
CA ALA A 30 5.00 -7.36 1.34
C ALA A 30 6.18 -8.35 1.38
N GLY A 31 6.64 -8.68 2.58
CA GLY A 31 7.78 -9.58 2.73
C GLY A 31 9.11 -8.92 2.46
N VAL A 32 9.15 -7.60 2.34
CA VAL A 32 10.37 -6.83 2.10
C VAL A 32 10.34 -5.55 2.93
N PRO A 33 11.51 -5.00 3.25
CA PRO A 33 11.56 -3.74 4.00
C PRO A 33 10.96 -2.58 3.20
N LEU A 34 10.32 -1.67 3.92
CA LEU A 34 9.77 -0.47 3.33
C LEU A 34 10.89 0.57 3.20
N ASP A 35 11.12 1.05 1.99
CA ASP A 35 12.17 2.02 1.72
C ASP A 35 11.71 3.09 0.73
N HIS A 36 12.63 3.91 0.25
CA HIS A 36 12.30 5.00 -0.67
C HIS A 36 11.68 4.52 -1.98
N SER A 37 11.96 3.30 -2.39
CA SER A 37 11.41 2.78 -3.63
C SER A 37 9.89 2.62 -3.57
N PHE A 38 9.32 2.59 -2.36
CA PHE A 38 7.88 2.54 -2.20
C PHE A 38 7.21 3.72 -2.93
N LEU A 39 7.82 4.90 -2.85
CA LEU A 39 7.26 6.09 -3.51
C LEU A 39 7.26 5.94 -5.03
N THR A 40 8.19 5.18 -5.57
CA THR A 40 8.23 4.88 -7.00
C THR A 40 7.20 3.82 -7.37
N TYR A 41 7.14 2.75 -6.59
CA TYR A 41 6.27 1.62 -6.89
C TYR A 41 4.80 1.86 -6.55
N LYS A 42 4.48 2.85 -5.71
CA LYS A 42 3.08 3.11 -5.36
C LYS A 42 2.20 3.40 -6.57
N LYS A 43 2.80 3.85 -7.67
CA LYS A 43 2.06 4.11 -8.91
C LYS A 43 1.45 2.84 -9.48
N GLU A 44 2.08 1.69 -9.23
CA GLU A 44 1.57 0.41 -9.69
C GLU A 44 0.25 0.06 -9.02
N LEU A 45 0.05 0.56 -7.80
CA LEU A 45 -1.17 0.29 -7.06
C LEU A 45 -2.40 0.82 -7.77
N LEU A 46 -2.24 1.88 -8.55
CA LEU A 46 -3.35 2.44 -9.33
C LEU A 46 -3.93 1.41 -10.30
N GLY A 47 -3.07 0.55 -10.84
CA GLY A 47 -3.52 -0.52 -11.74
C GLY A 47 -4.30 -1.60 -11.02
N PHE A 48 -4.25 -1.64 -9.70
CA PHE A 48 -4.99 -2.60 -8.89
C PHE A 48 -6.27 -1.99 -8.30
N GLY A 49 -6.56 -0.73 -8.64
CA GLY A 49 -7.77 -0.07 -8.17
C GLY A 49 -7.65 0.54 -6.78
N TRP A 50 -6.45 0.80 -6.33
CA TRP A 50 -6.17 1.43 -5.04
C TRP A 50 -5.16 2.55 -5.21
N ARG A 51 -5.10 3.45 -4.22
CA ARG A 51 -4.09 4.50 -4.20
C ARG A 51 -3.65 4.76 -2.77
N VAL A 52 -2.46 5.34 -2.63
CA VAL A 52 -1.99 5.81 -1.34
C VAL A 52 -2.63 7.16 -1.09
N GLN A 53 -3.49 7.24 -0.09
CA GLN A 53 -4.20 8.47 0.23
C GLN A 53 -3.37 9.40 1.11
N LYS A 54 -2.75 8.84 2.14
CA LYS A 54 -2.01 9.64 3.10
C LYS A 54 -0.88 8.82 3.71
N ILE A 55 0.23 9.48 3.93
CA ILE A 55 1.37 8.89 4.63
C ILE A 55 1.64 9.74 5.86
N SER A 56 1.61 9.12 7.04
CA SER A 56 1.93 9.79 8.28
C SER A 56 3.28 9.28 8.79
N MET A 57 4.33 10.05 8.58
CA MET A 57 5.65 9.65 9.04
C MET A 57 5.73 9.70 10.56
N LYS A 58 4.97 10.59 11.19
CA LYS A 58 4.92 10.70 12.64
C LYS A 58 4.38 9.44 13.30
N ASN A 59 3.30 8.90 12.73
CA ASN A 59 2.64 7.71 13.25
C ASN A 59 3.11 6.44 12.56
N LYS A 60 3.94 6.57 11.54
CA LYS A 60 4.43 5.46 10.72
C LYS A 60 3.27 4.64 10.14
N THR A 61 2.26 5.35 9.63
CA THR A 61 1.08 4.72 9.04
C THR A 61 0.89 5.17 7.60
N PHE A 62 0.30 4.29 6.82
CA PHE A 62 0.00 4.54 5.41
C PHE A 62 -1.48 4.25 5.20
N ALA A 63 -2.20 5.26 4.75
CA ALA A 63 -3.63 5.10 4.44
C ALA A 63 -3.79 4.86 2.95
N PHE A 64 -4.52 3.80 2.64
CA PHE A 64 -4.83 3.43 1.26
C PHE A 64 -6.32 3.60 1.03
N GLU A 65 -6.66 4.01 -0.17
CA GLU A 65 -8.05 4.25 -0.53
C GLU A 65 -8.36 3.56 -1.85
N LYS A 66 -9.52 2.90 -1.90
CA LYS A 66 -9.97 2.26 -3.12
C LYS A 66 -10.43 3.33 -4.10
N ILE A 67 -10.00 3.18 -5.36
CA ILE A 67 -10.39 4.10 -6.41
C ILE A 67 -11.77 3.70 -6.89
N GLU A 68 -12.70 4.64 -6.86
CA GLU A 68 -14.04 4.44 -7.39
C GLU A 68 -14.15 5.13 -8.73
N GLU A 69 -14.81 4.48 -9.65
CA GLU A 69 -15.12 5.06 -10.95
C GLU A 69 -16.55 5.54 -10.97
#